data_c5b4a8b8d68737cf9fd4ea3144d29123
#
_entry.id   c5b4a8b8d68737cf9fd4ea3144d29123
#
_cell.length_a   1.000
_cell.length_b   1.000
_cell.length_c   1.000
_cell.angle_alpha   90.00
_cell.angle_beta   90.00
_cell.angle_gamma   90.00
#
_symmetry.space_group_name_H-M   'P 1'
#
loop_
_entity.id
_entity.type
_entity.pdbx_description
1 polymer ?
#
loop_
_entity_poly.entity_id
_entity_poly.type
_entity_poly.pdbx_seq_one_letter_code
_entity_poly.pdbx_strand_id
1 'polypeptide(L)'
;ADGISEAISRSLCQFYLDEFGQILHHNVDKVLIIAGKSAPHFAGGTILKPPSVVVGGRASRPSGRPISEIIENATASHFRKTVKNLLQFEVEPRVEEGAPELRSLIGRGANDTSIGVGYAPLSETEELILDLEEVVRSVQGTGEDTKLMAVRIGDKLTIVVAAAMVSRFMNSREEYDEAKFQVREAVMRKAQAGHDGDLEVCVNCADAGENIYLTVTGTSIEMGD
;
A
#
# COMPACT_ATOMS: atom_id res chain seq x y z
N ALA A 1 0.61 -4.08 3.58
CA ALA A 1 1.06 -5.19 4.44
C ALA A 1 2.04 -6.10 3.69
N ASP A 2 1.66 -6.65 2.54
CA ASP A 2 2.46 -7.65 1.79
C ASP A 2 3.87 -7.15 1.44
N GLY A 3 3.98 -5.92 0.92
CA GLY A 3 5.28 -5.31 0.63
C GLY A 3 6.17 -5.12 1.86
N ILE A 4 5.58 -4.93 3.04
CA ILE A 4 6.32 -4.87 4.32
C ILE A 4 6.83 -6.26 4.67
N SER A 5 5.97 -7.29 4.62
CA SER A 5 6.36 -8.69 4.87
C SER A 5 7.51 -9.11 3.96
N GLU A 6 7.42 -8.79 2.68
CA GLU A 6 8.46 -9.08 1.69
C GLU A 6 9.77 -8.34 1.99
N ALA A 7 9.70 -7.05 2.34
CA ALA A 7 10.88 -6.27 2.71
C ALA A 7 11.57 -6.81 3.96
N ILE A 8 10.80 -7.24 4.96
CA ILE A 8 11.33 -7.86 6.19
C ILE A 8 11.98 -9.21 5.86
N SER A 9 11.28 -10.08 5.12
CA SER A 9 11.81 -11.40 4.75
C SER A 9 13.12 -11.27 3.97
N ARG A 10 13.20 -10.38 3.00
CA ARG A 10 14.44 -10.12 2.25
C ARG A 10 15.57 -9.62 3.13
N SER A 11 15.29 -8.75 4.10
CA SER A 11 16.29 -8.23 5.04
C SER A 11 16.79 -9.32 5.98
N LEU A 12 15.91 -10.22 6.43
CA LEU A 12 16.29 -11.38 7.23
C LEU A 12 17.12 -12.38 6.41
N CYS A 13 16.72 -12.66 5.17
CA CYS A 13 17.49 -13.52 4.28
C CYS A 13 18.93 -13.00 4.09
N GLN A 14 19.07 -11.69 3.81
CA GLN A 14 20.38 -11.08 3.64
C GLN A 14 21.20 -11.19 4.92
N PHE A 15 20.61 -10.85 6.06
CA PHE A 15 21.27 -10.96 7.36
C PHE A 15 21.77 -12.38 7.66
N TYR A 16 20.92 -13.41 7.40
CA TYR A 16 21.31 -14.79 7.64
C TYR A 16 22.41 -15.26 6.69
N LEU A 17 22.39 -14.84 5.43
CA LEU A 17 23.45 -15.17 4.48
C LEU A 17 24.78 -14.55 4.87
N ASP A 18 24.77 -13.28 5.30
CA ASP A 18 25.97 -12.56 5.69
C ASP A 18 26.61 -13.14 6.97
N GLU A 19 25.79 -13.54 7.95
CA GLU A 19 26.30 -13.98 9.26
C GLU A 19 26.52 -15.52 9.33
N PHE A 20 25.74 -16.31 8.59
CA PHE A 20 25.71 -17.78 8.72
C PHE A 20 25.95 -18.52 7.40
N GLY A 21 26.06 -17.81 6.28
CA GLY A 21 26.23 -18.43 4.96
C GLY A 21 25.02 -19.21 4.45
N GLN A 22 23.89 -19.19 5.18
CA GLN A 22 22.66 -19.86 4.81
C GLN A 22 21.45 -19.15 5.38
N ILE A 23 20.29 -19.25 4.70
CA ILE A 23 19.03 -18.70 5.18
C ILE A 23 18.51 -19.57 6.31
N LEU A 24 18.21 -18.96 7.46
CA LEU A 24 17.61 -19.63 8.60
C LEU A 24 16.08 -19.51 8.55
N HIS A 25 15.40 -20.37 9.31
CA HIS A 25 13.94 -20.41 9.40
C HIS A 25 13.37 -19.07 9.84
N HIS A 26 12.46 -18.51 9.06
CA HIS A 26 11.62 -17.37 9.42
C HIS A 26 10.29 -17.44 8.66
N ASN A 27 9.26 -16.89 9.31
CA ASN A 27 7.94 -16.68 8.76
C ASN A 27 7.42 -15.37 9.37
N VAL A 28 7.35 -14.31 8.56
CA VAL A 28 6.97 -12.94 8.97
C VAL A 28 5.85 -12.39 8.09
N ASP A 29 4.86 -13.23 7.84
CA ASP A 29 3.73 -12.98 6.96
C ASP A 29 2.50 -12.37 7.64
N LYS A 30 2.57 -12.12 8.94
CA LYS A 30 1.48 -11.53 9.73
C LYS A 30 1.76 -10.05 9.98
N VAL A 31 1.39 -9.20 9.03
CA VAL A 31 1.52 -7.75 9.16
C VAL A 31 0.15 -7.10 9.22
N LEU A 32 -0.11 -6.38 10.30
CA LEU A 32 -1.30 -5.59 10.53
C LEU A 32 -0.92 -4.11 10.53
N ILE A 33 -1.55 -3.31 9.67
CA ILE A 33 -1.45 -1.86 9.70
C ILE A 33 -2.68 -1.33 10.44
N ILE A 34 -2.45 -0.65 11.55
CA ILE A 34 -3.47 -0.01 12.36
C ILE A 34 -3.51 1.46 11.98
N ALA A 35 -4.65 1.94 11.53
CA ALA A 35 -4.82 3.32 11.10
C ALA A 35 -4.54 4.32 12.24
N GLY A 36 -3.94 5.43 11.86
CA GLY A 36 -3.77 6.60 12.70
C GLY A 36 -5.02 7.47 12.74
N LYS A 37 -4.85 8.70 13.16
CA LYS A 37 -5.88 9.74 13.12
C LYS A 37 -5.25 11.05 12.68
N SER A 38 -5.91 11.77 11.79
CA SER A 38 -5.48 13.08 11.33
C SER A 38 -6.60 14.11 11.40
N ALA A 39 -6.22 15.37 11.24
CA ALA A 39 -7.10 16.50 11.04
C ALA A 39 -6.62 17.27 9.80
N PRO A 40 -7.02 16.84 8.59
CA PRO A 40 -6.70 17.55 7.36
C PRO A 40 -7.48 18.87 7.28
N HIS A 41 -6.87 19.87 6.70
CA HIS A 41 -7.50 21.13 6.30
C HIS A 41 -6.81 21.64 5.04
N PHE A 42 -7.42 22.54 4.31
CA PHE A 42 -6.78 23.14 3.13
C PHE A 42 -5.46 23.82 3.49
N ALA A 43 -4.46 23.64 2.63
CA ALA A 43 -3.08 24.07 2.79
C ALA A 43 -2.29 23.34 3.90
N GLY A 44 -2.82 22.24 4.49
CA GLY A 44 -2.09 21.50 5.54
C GLY A 44 -2.91 20.49 6.30
N GLY A 45 -2.53 20.27 7.55
CA GLY A 45 -3.17 19.32 8.46
C GLY A 45 -2.21 18.79 9.50
N THR A 46 -2.74 18.05 10.46
CA THR A 46 -1.96 17.51 11.59
C THR A 46 -2.25 16.02 11.75
N ILE A 47 -1.23 15.22 11.98
CA ILE A 47 -1.37 13.84 12.44
C ILE A 47 -1.60 13.89 13.97
N LEU A 48 -2.79 13.48 14.39
CA LEU A 48 -3.19 13.45 15.81
C LEU A 48 -2.74 12.16 16.47
N LYS A 49 -2.72 11.05 15.73
CA LYS A 49 -2.22 9.76 16.15
C LYS A 49 -1.49 9.13 14.96
N PRO A 50 -0.21 8.77 15.09
CA PRO A 50 0.49 8.08 14.02
C PRO A 50 -0.13 6.69 13.78
N PRO A 51 -0.12 6.18 12.55
CA PRO A 51 -0.45 4.79 12.28
C PRO A 51 0.62 3.88 12.88
N SER A 52 0.25 2.65 13.20
CA SER A 52 1.19 1.65 13.69
C SER A 52 1.17 0.38 12.85
N VAL A 53 2.30 -0.32 12.85
CA VAL A 53 2.50 -1.58 12.12
C VAL A 53 2.88 -2.64 13.13
N VAL A 54 2.01 -3.63 13.31
CA VAL A 54 2.30 -4.81 14.11
C VAL A 54 2.81 -5.90 13.17
N VAL A 55 4.00 -6.42 13.46
CA VAL A 55 4.63 -7.50 12.70
C VAL A 55 4.68 -8.74 13.58
N GLY A 56 3.86 -9.73 13.27
CA GLY A 56 3.84 -11.02 13.95
C GLY A 56 4.52 -12.11 13.13
N GLY A 57 5.04 -13.10 13.83
CA GLY A 57 5.67 -14.23 13.15
C GLY A 57 6.72 -14.94 13.98
N ARG A 58 7.59 -15.63 13.30
CA ARG A 58 8.70 -16.39 13.91
C ARG A 58 9.97 -16.19 13.08
N ALA A 59 11.10 -16.04 13.77
CA ALA A 59 12.39 -15.97 13.11
C ALA A 59 13.47 -16.57 14.00
N SER A 60 14.45 -17.24 13.42
CA SER A 60 15.62 -17.72 14.14
C SER A 60 16.38 -16.51 14.72
N ARG A 61 16.71 -16.57 16.02
CA ARG A 61 17.46 -15.52 16.73
C ARG A 61 18.89 -15.97 16.96
N PRO A 62 19.79 -15.68 16.06
CA PRO A 62 21.21 -15.97 16.31
C PRO A 62 21.75 -15.05 17.42
N SER A 63 22.65 -15.56 18.21
CA SER A 63 23.24 -14.83 19.33
C SER A 63 23.85 -13.49 18.86
N GLY A 64 23.36 -12.37 19.38
CA GLY A 64 24.05 -11.08 19.33
C GLY A 64 23.36 -9.96 18.56
N ARG A 65 22.35 -10.22 17.70
CA ARG A 65 21.58 -9.13 17.05
C ARG A 65 20.09 -9.25 17.29
N PRO A 66 19.41 -8.16 17.70
CA PRO A 66 17.97 -8.16 17.87
C PRO A 66 17.28 -8.19 16.48
N ILE A 67 16.50 -9.22 16.23
CA ILE A 67 15.65 -9.35 15.01
C ILE A 67 14.70 -8.16 14.89
N SER A 68 14.26 -7.58 16.02
CA SER A 68 13.40 -6.39 16.04
C SER A 68 13.99 -5.22 15.27
N GLU A 69 15.29 -4.95 15.41
CA GLU A 69 15.97 -3.86 14.68
C GLU A 69 15.93 -4.06 13.17
N ILE A 70 16.09 -5.30 12.70
CA ILE A 70 16.00 -5.63 11.26
C ILE A 70 14.57 -5.37 10.76
N ILE A 71 13.57 -5.80 11.53
CA ILE A 71 12.15 -5.61 11.20
C ILE A 71 11.79 -4.13 11.15
N GLU A 72 12.17 -3.37 12.17
CA GLU A 72 11.91 -1.93 12.24
C GLU A 72 12.55 -1.18 11.06
N ASN A 73 13.82 -1.45 10.76
CA ASN A 73 14.54 -0.83 9.68
C ASN A 73 13.97 -1.20 8.30
N ALA A 74 13.62 -2.46 8.08
CA ALA A 74 13.02 -2.91 6.83
C ALA A 74 11.64 -2.27 6.62
N THR A 75 10.79 -2.24 7.66
CA THR A 75 9.48 -1.60 7.64
C THR A 75 9.60 -0.11 7.37
N ALA A 76 10.48 0.59 8.08
CA ALA A 76 10.71 2.02 7.90
C ALA A 76 11.23 2.35 6.50
N SER A 77 12.15 1.55 5.98
CA SER A 77 12.65 1.72 4.61
C SER A 77 11.56 1.53 3.57
N HIS A 78 10.68 0.53 3.75
CA HIS A 78 9.57 0.29 2.86
C HIS A 78 8.57 1.45 2.87
N PHE A 79 8.14 1.92 4.05
CA PHE A 79 7.23 3.06 4.18
C PHE A 79 7.78 4.31 3.50
N ARG A 80 9.02 4.68 3.75
CA ARG A 80 9.64 5.88 3.13
C ARG A 80 9.67 5.83 1.61
N LYS A 81 9.70 4.63 1.03
CA LYS A 81 9.67 4.44 -0.44
C LYS A 81 8.26 4.50 -1.01
N THR A 82 7.27 4.03 -0.26
CA THR A 82 5.91 3.82 -0.75
C THR A 82 4.92 4.89 -0.33
N VAL A 83 5.15 5.58 0.80
CA VAL A 83 4.27 6.63 1.33
C VAL A 83 5.08 7.89 1.63
N LYS A 84 5.19 8.77 0.65
CA LYS A 84 6.10 9.93 0.68
C LYS A 84 5.70 11.01 1.70
N ASN A 85 4.41 11.09 2.01
CA ASN A 85 3.89 12.14 2.90
C ASN A 85 3.68 11.66 4.34
N LEU A 86 3.94 10.39 4.63
CA LEU A 86 3.86 9.84 5.99
C LEU A 86 5.22 9.94 6.68
N LEU A 87 5.35 10.90 7.59
CA LEU A 87 6.62 11.16 8.31
C LEU A 87 6.72 10.42 9.64
N GLN A 88 5.60 10.04 10.24
CA GLN A 88 5.54 9.43 11.57
C GLN A 88 4.69 8.17 11.54
N PHE A 89 5.23 7.07 12.02
CA PHE A 89 4.56 5.79 12.24
C PHE A 89 5.30 5.02 13.33
N GLU A 90 4.61 4.08 13.93
CA GLU A 90 5.17 3.18 14.95
C GLU A 90 5.32 1.78 14.38
N VAL A 91 6.35 1.05 14.79
CA VAL A 91 6.55 -0.36 14.42
C VAL A 91 6.60 -1.19 15.69
N GLU A 92 5.78 -2.21 15.75
CA GLU A 92 5.71 -3.13 16.89
C GLU A 92 6.08 -4.55 16.44
N PRO A 93 7.35 -4.95 16.55
CA PRO A 93 7.78 -6.30 16.25
C PRO A 93 7.30 -7.28 17.33
N ARG A 94 6.45 -8.23 16.96
CA ARG A 94 5.99 -9.36 17.79
C ARG A 94 6.42 -10.67 17.14
N VAL A 95 7.71 -10.78 16.84
CA VAL A 95 8.30 -11.95 16.21
C VAL A 95 9.06 -12.75 17.25
N GLU A 96 8.67 -14.01 17.43
CA GLU A 96 9.29 -14.92 18.39
C GLU A 96 10.16 -15.95 17.69
N GLU A 97 11.00 -16.66 18.45
CA GLU A 97 11.79 -17.74 17.90
C GLU A 97 10.90 -18.95 17.57
N GLY A 98 11.12 -19.57 16.40
CA GLY A 98 10.43 -20.79 16.01
C GLY A 98 10.75 -21.96 16.94
N ALA A 99 9.77 -22.86 17.16
CA ALA A 99 9.99 -24.08 17.92
C ALA A 99 11.15 -24.90 17.34
N PRO A 100 11.90 -25.63 18.16
CA PRO A 100 13.06 -26.43 17.69
C PRO A 100 12.72 -27.37 16.54
N GLU A 101 11.52 -27.94 16.55
CA GLU A 101 11.03 -28.85 15.51
C GLU A 101 10.93 -28.12 14.16
N LEU A 102 10.38 -26.90 14.14
CA LEU A 102 10.27 -26.08 12.91
C LEU A 102 11.65 -25.67 12.40
N ARG A 103 12.56 -25.34 13.28
CA ARG A 103 13.95 -24.99 12.91
C ARG A 103 14.70 -26.18 12.28
N SER A 104 14.39 -27.39 12.74
CA SER A 104 15.00 -28.62 12.24
C SER A 104 14.49 -29.07 10.86
N LEU A 105 13.38 -28.48 10.37
CA LEU A 105 12.86 -28.78 9.03
C LEU A 105 13.70 -28.19 7.90
N ILE A 106 14.51 -27.17 8.20
CA ILE A 106 15.48 -26.65 7.22
C ILE A 106 16.46 -27.76 6.86
N GLY A 107 16.46 -28.17 5.58
CA GLY A 107 17.26 -29.27 5.07
C GLY A 107 16.57 -30.64 5.06
N ARG A 108 15.34 -30.76 5.63
CA ARG A 108 14.57 -32.05 5.60
C ARG A 108 13.45 -32.06 4.55
N GLY A 109 13.18 -30.92 3.90
CA GLY A 109 12.05 -30.73 3.02
C GLY A 109 10.81 -30.18 3.76
N ALA A 110 9.87 -29.61 3.00
CA ALA A 110 8.64 -29.02 3.53
C ALA A 110 7.59 -30.11 3.82
N ASN A 111 6.82 -29.93 4.91
CA ASN A 111 5.65 -30.76 5.22
C ASN A 111 4.40 -30.30 4.49
N ASP A 112 4.35 -29.01 4.11
CA ASP A 112 3.28 -28.38 3.37
C ASP A 112 3.85 -27.40 2.35
N THR A 113 2.99 -26.78 1.57
CA THR A 113 3.39 -25.79 0.59
C THR A 113 2.32 -24.71 0.44
N SER A 114 2.77 -23.49 0.13
CA SER A 114 1.90 -22.42 -0.33
C SER A 114 1.98 -22.32 -1.86
N ILE A 115 0.83 -22.06 -2.49
CA ILE A 115 0.72 -21.97 -3.94
C ILE A 115 0.33 -20.54 -4.28
N GLY A 116 1.14 -19.87 -5.10
CA GLY A 116 0.81 -18.63 -5.76
C GLY A 116 0.31 -18.91 -7.17
N VAL A 117 -0.73 -18.20 -7.60
CA VAL A 117 -1.26 -18.30 -8.96
C VAL A 117 -1.10 -16.94 -9.63
N GLY A 118 -0.44 -16.96 -10.77
CA GLY A 118 -0.36 -15.82 -11.68
C GLY A 118 -0.81 -16.23 -13.08
N TYR A 119 -1.26 -15.29 -13.88
CA TYR A 119 -1.65 -15.56 -15.27
C TYR A 119 -1.25 -14.41 -16.19
N ALA A 120 -1.09 -14.76 -17.46
CA ALA A 120 -0.85 -13.84 -18.56
C ALA A 120 -1.40 -14.47 -19.87
N PRO A 121 -1.81 -13.64 -20.85
CA PRO A 121 -1.89 -12.19 -20.80
C PRO A 121 -3.03 -11.68 -19.90
N LEU A 122 -2.92 -10.45 -19.44
CA LEU A 122 -4.03 -9.77 -18.76
C LEU A 122 -5.15 -9.48 -19.77
N SER A 123 -6.37 -9.32 -19.29
CA SER A 123 -7.46 -8.82 -20.13
C SER A 123 -7.25 -7.34 -20.43
N GLU A 124 -7.82 -6.86 -21.53
CA GLU A 124 -7.77 -5.44 -21.91
C GLU A 124 -8.24 -4.50 -20.78
N THR A 125 -9.23 -4.94 -19.99
CA THR A 125 -9.72 -4.15 -18.87
C THR A 125 -8.71 -4.09 -17.72
N GLU A 126 -8.00 -5.18 -17.45
CA GLU A 126 -6.94 -5.22 -16.42
C GLU A 126 -5.74 -4.39 -16.83
N GLU A 127 -5.30 -4.49 -18.08
CA GLU A 127 -4.21 -3.64 -18.61
C GLU A 127 -4.58 -2.16 -18.52
N LEU A 128 -5.82 -1.80 -18.92
CA LEU A 128 -6.31 -0.44 -18.80
C LEU A 128 -6.27 0.07 -17.34
N ILE A 129 -6.70 -0.74 -16.37
CA ILE A 129 -6.70 -0.32 -14.95
C ILE A 129 -5.28 -0.09 -14.43
N LEU A 130 -4.30 -0.92 -14.80
CA LEU A 130 -2.91 -0.69 -14.43
C LEU A 130 -2.37 0.63 -15.02
N ASP A 131 -2.64 0.90 -16.28
CA ASP A 131 -2.27 2.15 -16.92
C ASP A 131 -2.94 3.36 -16.26
N LEU A 132 -4.22 3.23 -15.89
CA LEU A 132 -4.97 4.30 -15.23
C LEU A 132 -4.46 4.62 -13.83
N GLU A 133 -3.92 3.65 -13.11
CA GLU A 133 -3.30 3.90 -11.80
C GLU A 133 -2.12 4.89 -11.93
N GLU A 134 -1.27 4.71 -12.93
CA GLU A 134 -0.17 5.63 -13.22
C GLU A 134 -0.67 7.01 -13.64
N VAL A 135 -1.71 7.05 -14.47
CA VAL A 135 -2.35 8.30 -14.93
C VAL A 135 -2.88 9.10 -13.74
N VAL A 136 -3.62 8.47 -12.82
CA VAL A 136 -4.16 9.15 -11.64
C VAL A 136 -3.04 9.66 -10.73
N ARG A 137 -2.03 8.85 -10.47
CA ARG A 137 -0.86 9.25 -9.64
C ARG A 137 -0.03 10.37 -10.25
N SER A 138 -0.13 10.60 -11.55
CA SER A 138 0.56 11.71 -12.23
C SER A 138 -0.12 13.06 -12.04
N VAL A 139 -1.39 13.09 -11.60
CA VAL A 139 -2.12 14.35 -11.36
C VAL A 139 -1.61 14.99 -10.08
N GLN A 140 -1.26 16.26 -10.16
CA GLN A 140 -0.74 17.00 -9.02
C GLN A 140 -1.75 17.03 -7.86
N GLY A 141 -1.26 16.71 -6.67
CA GLY A 141 -2.07 16.73 -5.45
C GLY A 141 -2.70 15.39 -5.09
N THR A 142 -2.64 14.37 -5.95
CA THR A 142 -3.02 13.02 -5.58
C THR A 142 -1.94 12.36 -4.71
N GLY A 143 -2.38 11.57 -3.74
CA GLY A 143 -1.51 10.76 -2.90
C GLY A 143 -1.23 9.38 -3.50
N GLU A 144 -0.47 8.58 -2.77
CA GLU A 144 -0.09 7.24 -3.21
C GLU A 144 -1.23 6.21 -3.07
N ASP A 145 -2.22 6.48 -2.21
CA ASP A 145 -3.39 5.59 -2.02
C ASP A 145 -4.48 5.91 -3.06
N THR A 146 -4.29 5.36 -4.23
CA THR A 146 -5.26 5.43 -5.32
C THR A 146 -5.87 4.05 -5.53
N LYS A 147 -7.19 3.97 -5.46
CA LYS A 147 -7.93 2.74 -5.74
C LYS A 147 -8.77 2.92 -7.00
N LEU A 148 -8.60 1.99 -7.93
CA LEU A 148 -9.37 1.95 -9.16
C LEU A 148 -10.13 0.62 -9.24
N MET A 149 -11.36 0.71 -9.70
CA MET A 149 -12.18 -0.46 -10.02
C MET A 149 -12.88 -0.21 -11.35
N ALA A 150 -12.86 -1.20 -12.24
CA ALA A 150 -13.64 -1.17 -13.46
C ALA A 150 -14.60 -2.36 -13.51
N VAL A 151 -15.80 -2.08 -14.03
CA VAL A 151 -16.81 -3.09 -14.33
C VAL A 151 -17.25 -2.93 -15.78
N ARG A 152 -17.08 -3.99 -16.56
CA ARG A 152 -17.53 -4.03 -17.96
C ARG A 152 -18.76 -4.92 -18.06
N ILE A 153 -19.85 -4.38 -18.60
CA ILE A 153 -21.11 -5.11 -18.88
C ILE A 153 -21.51 -4.79 -20.31
N GLY A 154 -21.31 -5.75 -21.21
CA GLY A 154 -21.49 -5.52 -22.64
C GLY A 154 -20.57 -4.40 -23.14
N ASP A 155 -21.15 -3.38 -23.77
CA ASP A 155 -20.41 -2.23 -24.30
C ASP A 155 -20.22 -1.11 -23.27
N LYS A 156 -20.78 -1.25 -22.05
CA LYS A 156 -20.61 -0.26 -21.00
C LYS A 156 -19.42 -0.59 -20.13
N LEU A 157 -18.52 0.39 -19.93
CA LEU A 157 -17.41 0.37 -18.99
C LEU A 157 -17.61 1.43 -17.92
N THR A 158 -17.75 1.01 -16.67
CA THR A 158 -17.83 1.91 -15.52
C THR A 158 -16.51 1.87 -14.76
N ILE A 159 -15.86 3.02 -14.56
CA ILE A 159 -14.61 3.16 -13.82
C ILE A 159 -14.87 4.02 -12.58
N VAL A 160 -14.52 3.48 -11.41
CA VAL A 160 -14.59 4.19 -10.14
C VAL A 160 -13.17 4.42 -9.62
N VAL A 161 -12.87 5.65 -9.26
CA VAL A 161 -11.58 6.08 -8.74
C VAL A 161 -11.77 6.68 -7.35
N ALA A 162 -11.07 6.14 -6.36
CA ALA A 162 -10.88 6.79 -5.06
C ALA A 162 -9.43 7.28 -4.99
N ALA A 163 -9.24 8.59 -5.09
CA ALA A 163 -7.95 9.26 -5.06
C ALA A 163 -7.83 10.09 -3.78
N ALA A 164 -6.93 9.71 -2.88
CA ALA A 164 -6.64 10.48 -1.68
C ALA A 164 -5.94 11.78 -2.08
N MET A 165 -6.59 12.93 -1.87
CA MET A 165 -6.00 14.22 -2.15
C MET A 165 -5.15 14.69 -0.97
N VAL A 166 -3.94 15.18 -1.26
CA VAL A 166 -2.98 15.61 -0.23
C VAL A 166 -3.25 17.05 0.14
N SER A 167 -3.69 17.30 1.35
CA SER A 167 -4.21 18.58 1.84
C SER A 167 -3.23 19.74 1.71
N ARG A 168 -1.92 19.52 1.89
CA ARG A 168 -0.90 20.56 1.73
C ARG A 168 -0.76 21.11 0.31
N PHE A 169 -1.28 20.38 -0.68
CA PHE A 169 -1.27 20.79 -2.09
C PHE A 169 -2.61 21.38 -2.54
N MET A 170 -3.60 21.45 -1.64
CA MET A 170 -4.94 21.95 -1.89
C MET A 170 -5.19 23.17 -0.99
N ASN A 171 -5.13 24.38 -1.54
CA ASN A 171 -5.31 25.59 -0.74
C ASN A 171 -6.78 25.95 -0.50
N SER A 172 -7.67 25.40 -1.31
CA SER A 172 -9.11 25.66 -1.20
C SER A 172 -9.94 24.48 -1.72
N ARG A 173 -11.25 24.59 -1.52
CA ARG A 173 -12.22 23.65 -2.08
C ARG A 173 -12.21 23.66 -3.60
N GLU A 174 -12.05 24.83 -4.20
CA GLU A 174 -11.98 24.98 -5.66
C GLU A 174 -10.76 24.24 -6.24
N GLU A 175 -9.60 24.32 -5.58
CA GLU A 175 -8.40 23.56 -5.99
C GLU A 175 -8.60 22.04 -5.86
N TYR A 176 -9.29 21.59 -4.82
CA TYR A 176 -9.66 20.18 -4.67
C TYR A 176 -10.58 19.73 -5.80
N ASP A 177 -11.63 20.48 -6.08
CA ASP A 177 -12.59 20.16 -7.13
C ASP A 177 -11.95 20.19 -8.52
N GLU A 178 -11.00 21.13 -8.77
CA GLU A 178 -10.20 21.17 -9.98
C GLU A 178 -9.29 19.95 -10.12
N ALA A 179 -8.58 19.54 -9.07
CA ALA A 179 -7.74 18.33 -9.10
C ALA A 179 -8.58 17.08 -9.35
N LYS A 180 -9.76 16.96 -8.72
CA LYS A 180 -10.72 15.90 -8.96
C LYS A 180 -11.21 15.87 -10.42
N PHE A 181 -11.48 17.03 -10.99
CA PHE A 181 -11.84 17.19 -12.40
C PHE A 181 -10.69 16.75 -13.31
N GLN A 182 -9.46 17.16 -13.02
CA GLN A 182 -8.27 16.77 -13.79
C GLN A 182 -8.04 15.25 -13.76
N VAL A 183 -8.22 14.60 -12.60
CA VAL A 183 -8.19 13.14 -12.50
C VAL A 183 -9.25 12.51 -13.42
N ARG A 184 -10.48 13.00 -13.35
CA ARG A 184 -11.57 12.49 -14.19
C ARG A 184 -11.27 12.61 -15.67
N GLU A 185 -10.83 13.80 -16.12
CA GLU A 185 -10.51 14.05 -17.53
C GLU A 185 -9.31 13.21 -18.02
N ALA A 186 -8.30 13.01 -17.18
CA ALA A 186 -7.15 12.15 -17.50
C ALA A 186 -7.58 10.69 -17.66
N VAL A 187 -8.40 10.19 -16.75
CA VAL A 187 -8.96 8.82 -16.80
C VAL A 187 -9.86 8.65 -18.02
N MET A 188 -10.78 9.60 -18.27
CA MET A 188 -11.66 9.57 -19.43
C MET A 188 -10.86 9.50 -20.73
N ARG A 189 -9.88 10.37 -20.92
CA ARG A 189 -9.05 10.42 -22.12
C ARG A 189 -8.29 9.13 -22.37
N LYS A 190 -7.70 8.57 -21.31
CA LYS A 190 -6.96 7.30 -21.44
C LYS A 190 -7.89 6.13 -21.72
N ALA A 191 -9.04 6.06 -21.05
CA ALA A 191 -10.01 4.98 -21.26
C ALA A 191 -10.65 5.02 -22.65
N GLN A 192 -10.99 6.20 -23.17
CA GLN A 192 -11.54 6.39 -24.52
C GLN A 192 -10.58 5.96 -25.63
N ALA A 193 -9.28 6.00 -25.38
CA ALA A 193 -8.30 5.55 -26.38
C ALA A 193 -8.30 4.02 -26.58
N GLY A 194 -8.89 3.26 -25.66
CA GLY A 194 -8.95 1.80 -25.70
C GLY A 194 -10.38 1.22 -25.57
N HIS A 195 -11.41 2.07 -25.55
CA HIS A 195 -12.80 1.63 -25.39
C HIS A 195 -13.75 2.50 -26.22
N ASP A 196 -14.39 1.89 -27.21
CA ASP A 196 -15.31 2.59 -28.14
C ASP A 196 -16.78 2.62 -27.65
N GLY A 197 -17.08 1.93 -26.53
CA GLY A 197 -18.42 1.81 -25.97
C GLY A 197 -18.82 2.94 -25.02
N ASP A 198 -19.91 2.73 -24.30
CA ASP A 198 -20.37 3.65 -23.26
C ASP A 198 -19.39 3.66 -22.06
N LEU A 199 -18.93 4.85 -21.70
CA LEU A 199 -17.92 5.04 -20.65
C LEU A 199 -18.44 5.96 -19.56
N GLU A 200 -18.46 5.44 -18.33
CA GLU A 200 -18.81 6.19 -17.13
C GLU A 200 -17.59 6.24 -16.19
N VAL A 201 -17.19 7.44 -15.77
CA VAL A 201 -16.07 7.64 -14.83
C VAL A 201 -16.53 8.43 -13.61
N CYS A 202 -16.28 7.85 -12.45
CA CYS A 202 -16.64 8.38 -11.14
C CYS A 202 -15.37 8.55 -10.28
N VAL A 203 -15.08 9.77 -9.87
CA VAL A 203 -13.90 10.10 -9.02
C VAL A 203 -14.38 10.67 -7.71
N ASN A 204 -13.99 10.06 -6.58
CA ASN A 204 -14.39 10.48 -5.23
C ASN A 204 -15.89 10.80 -5.16
N CYS A 205 -16.73 9.93 -5.68
CA CYS A 205 -18.17 10.22 -5.83
C CYS A 205 -18.96 10.13 -4.52
N ALA A 206 -18.31 9.72 -3.43
CA ALA A 206 -18.89 9.78 -2.09
C ALA A 206 -18.72 11.15 -1.42
N ASP A 207 -18.02 12.09 -2.04
CA ASP A 207 -17.86 13.45 -1.50
C ASP A 207 -19.23 14.11 -1.34
N ALA A 208 -19.49 14.67 -0.16
CA ALA A 208 -20.75 15.34 0.18
C ALA A 208 -20.49 16.51 1.16
N GLY A 209 -20.83 17.71 0.76
CA GLY A 209 -20.64 18.90 1.58
C GLY A 209 -19.17 19.09 1.98
N GLU A 210 -18.87 19.09 3.26
CA GLU A 210 -17.51 19.19 3.79
C GLU A 210 -16.78 17.83 3.86
N ASN A 211 -17.52 16.73 3.74
CA ASN A 211 -16.95 15.39 3.73
C ASN A 211 -16.37 15.07 2.35
N ILE A 212 -15.08 15.26 2.20
CA ILE A 212 -14.32 15.03 0.98
C ILE A 212 -13.10 14.16 1.27
N TYR A 213 -12.56 13.51 0.24
CA TYR A 213 -11.40 12.62 0.42
C TYR A 213 -10.09 13.43 0.44
N LEU A 214 -9.98 14.30 1.44
CA LEU A 214 -8.79 15.12 1.73
C LEU A 214 -8.01 14.48 2.87
N THR A 215 -6.70 14.30 2.71
CA THR A 215 -5.82 13.59 3.64
C THR A 215 -4.53 14.37 3.88
N VAL A 216 -3.89 14.18 5.01
CA VAL A 216 -2.57 14.77 5.30
C VAL A 216 -1.46 13.99 4.59
N THR A 217 -1.56 12.66 4.59
CA THR A 217 -0.50 11.75 4.10
C THR A 217 -0.68 11.31 2.65
N GLY A 218 -1.83 11.55 2.04
CA GLY A 218 -2.17 10.99 0.74
C GLY A 218 -2.56 9.52 0.79
N THR A 219 -2.96 9.03 1.97
CA THR A 219 -3.37 7.63 2.17
C THR A 219 -4.50 7.51 3.19
N SER A 220 -5.30 6.43 3.10
CA SER A 220 -6.36 6.12 4.07
C SER A 220 -5.84 5.63 5.43
N ILE A 221 -4.56 5.33 5.57
CA ILE A 221 -3.99 4.84 6.85
C ILE A 221 -3.99 5.87 7.99
N GLU A 222 -4.30 7.12 7.70
CA GLU A 222 -4.49 8.18 8.69
C GLU A 222 -5.94 8.37 9.12
N MET A 223 -6.86 7.72 8.43
CA MET A 223 -8.29 7.83 8.68
C MET A 223 -8.71 6.73 9.65
N GLY A 224 -8.39 6.92 10.94
CA GLY A 224 -8.79 5.99 11.98
C GLY A 224 -10.31 5.80 12.02
N ASP A 225 -10.72 4.59 12.38
CA ASP A 225 -12.13 4.22 12.62
C ASP A 225 -12.68 4.91 13.88
#